data_ca797c1d26d041ef72d11749391b37e4
#
_entry.id   ca797c1d26d041ef72d11749391b37e4
#
_cell.length_a   1.000
_cell.length_b   1.000
_cell.length_c   1.000
_cell.angle_alpha   90.00
_cell.angle_beta   90.00
_cell.angle_gamma   90.00
#
_symmetry.space_group_name_H-M   'P 1'
#
loop_
_entity.id
_entity.type
_entity.pdbx_description
1 polymer ?
#
loop_
_entity_poly.entity_id
_entity_poly.type
_entity_poly.pdbx_seq_one_letter_code
_entity_poly.pdbx_strand_id
1 'polypeptide(L)'
;AGWDSIIPYTDVGMDEIQALVQDTIFSRSPSALKRTGIFIGGRDSHLAMDMIEEAKKHMVPPFEVPVFADPSGAFTTAAGMVAITEKALKDKFSEDFSGKKVVILGGTGPVGVASAVISAKAGNEVLLVGRSLEKAENIAKICNEKYGSKSVIGAEDAEKANFLIDADVVFNTGAAGIQL
;
A
#
# COMPACT_ATOMS: atom_id res chain seq x y z
N ALA A 1 -15.73 -9.70 -17.33
CA ALA A 1 -16.19 -8.35 -17.55
C ALA A 1 -15.00 -7.52 -18.06
N GLY A 2 -15.16 -6.91 -19.23
CA GLY A 2 -14.15 -6.04 -19.82
C GLY A 2 -14.54 -4.57 -19.65
N TRP A 3 -13.57 -3.69 -19.81
CA TRP A 3 -13.81 -2.26 -19.92
C TRP A 3 -14.25 -1.93 -21.34
N ASP A 4 -15.26 -1.10 -21.52
CA ASP A 4 -15.72 -0.65 -22.83
C ASP A 4 -14.70 0.31 -23.49
N SER A 5 -14.01 1.10 -22.65
CA SER A 5 -12.97 2.04 -23.07
C SER A 5 -11.98 2.29 -21.95
N ILE A 6 -10.72 2.45 -22.29
CA ILE A 6 -9.63 2.86 -21.41
C ILE A 6 -8.93 4.04 -22.08
N ILE A 7 -8.80 5.16 -21.35
CA ILE A 7 -8.10 6.35 -21.81
C ILE A 7 -6.86 6.52 -20.94
N PRO A 8 -5.67 6.17 -21.44
CA PRO A 8 -4.43 6.30 -20.69
C PRO A 8 -3.89 7.73 -20.74
N TYR A 9 -3.43 8.20 -19.58
CA TYR A 9 -2.60 9.38 -19.42
C TYR A 9 -1.26 8.93 -18.82
N THR A 10 -0.15 9.46 -19.31
CA THR A 10 1.20 9.15 -18.84
C THR A 10 1.89 10.38 -18.28
N ASP A 11 2.84 10.14 -17.38
CA ASP A 11 3.65 11.18 -16.76
C ASP A 11 2.85 12.27 -16.03
N VAL A 12 1.71 11.88 -15.45
CA VAL A 12 0.79 12.79 -14.75
C VAL A 12 1.42 13.27 -13.46
N GLY A 13 1.51 14.60 -13.31
CA GLY A 13 1.93 15.29 -12.09
C GLY A 13 0.78 15.59 -11.14
N MET A 14 1.10 15.98 -9.91
CA MET A 14 0.10 16.37 -8.89
C MET A 14 -0.74 17.58 -9.30
N ASP A 15 -0.17 18.51 -10.04
CA ASP A 15 -0.79 19.71 -10.56
C ASP A 15 -1.84 19.48 -11.65
N GLU A 16 -1.82 18.29 -12.28
CA GLU A 16 -2.78 17.92 -13.32
C GLU A 16 -4.01 17.18 -12.75
N ILE A 17 -3.95 16.68 -11.51
CA ILE A 17 -5.00 15.83 -10.92
C ILE A 17 -6.36 16.53 -10.93
N GLN A 18 -6.42 17.80 -10.55
CA GLN A 18 -7.67 18.56 -10.55
C GLN A 18 -8.33 18.57 -11.92
N ALA A 19 -7.58 18.92 -12.96
CA ALA A 19 -8.11 19.02 -14.33
C ALA A 19 -8.61 17.66 -14.83
N LEU A 20 -7.81 16.60 -14.64
CA LEU A 20 -8.18 15.26 -15.07
C LEU A 20 -9.40 14.69 -14.35
N VAL A 21 -9.52 14.95 -13.05
CA VAL A 21 -10.72 14.56 -12.28
C VAL A 21 -11.94 15.32 -12.77
N GLN A 22 -11.85 16.63 -12.92
CA GLN A 22 -12.98 17.45 -13.37
C GLN A 22 -13.39 17.11 -14.80
N ASP A 23 -12.47 16.88 -15.71
CA ASP A 23 -12.76 16.39 -17.06
C ASP A 23 -13.47 15.04 -17.01
N THR A 24 -13.06 14.15 -16.11
CA THR A 24 -13.71 12.84 -15.95
C THR A 24 -15.15 12.97 -15.47
N ILE A 25 -15.40 13.77 -14.43
CA ILE A 25 -16.73 13.85 -13.80
C ILE A 25 -17.71 14.73 -14.56
N PHE A 26 -17.25 15.74 -15.30
CA PHE A 26 -18.13 16.66 -16.04
C PHE A 26 -18.30 16.32 -17.52
N SER A 27 -17.48 15.43 -18.09
CA SER A 27 -17.64 14.99 -19.48
C SER A 27 -18.74 13.94 -19.69
N ARG A 28 -19.37 13.46 -18.61
CA ARG A 28 -20.33 12.36 -18.66
C ARG A 28 -21.62 12.68 -17.92
N SER A 29 -22.70 12.02 -18.32
CA SER A 29 -23.96 12.11 -17.57
C SER A 29 -23.84 11.40 -16.21
N PRO A 30 -24.66 11.80 -15.20
CA PRO A 30 -24.63 11.14 -13.89
C PRO A 30 -24.84 9.62 -13.91
N SER A 31 -25.61 9.12 -14.88
CA SER A 31 -25.78 7.67 -15.07
C SER A 31 -24.52 6.97 -15.60
N ALA A 32 -23.73 7.64 -16.44
CA ALA A 32 -22.49 7.11 -16.97
C ALA A 32 -21.34 7.14 -15.94
N LEU A 33 -21.38 8.03 -14.96
CA LEU A 33 -20.39 8.08 -13.88
C LEU A 33 -20.38 6.79 -13.05
N LYS A 34 -21.51 6.10 -12.90
CA LYS A 34 -21.59 4.80 -12.22
C LYS A 34 -20.79 3.69 -12.91
N ARG A 35 -20.37 3.90 -14.15
CA ARG A 35 -19.58 2.98 -14.98
C ARG A 35 -18.20 3.55 -15.32
N THR A 36 -17.82 4.61 -14.65
CA THR A 36 -16.54 5.30 -14.86
C THR A 36 -15.72 5.20 -13.57
N GLY A 37 -14.41 5.05 -13.71
CA GLY A 37 -13.48 5.03 -12.58
C GLY A 37 -12.12 5.56 -13.01
N ILE A 38 -11.34 6.01 -12.04
CA ILE A 38 -9.96 6.45 -12.22
C ILE A 38 -9.05 5.40 -11.60
N PHE A 39 -8.09 4.90 -12.38
CA PHE A 39 -7.04 4.00 -11.91
C PHE A 39 -5.70 4.72 -11.96
N ILE A 40 -4.98 4.70 -10.83
CA ILE A 40 -3.66 5.30 -10.69
C ILE A 40 -2.62 4.18 -10.63
N GLY A 41 -1.82 4.08 -11.67
CA GLY A 41 -0.67 3.18 -11.78
C GLY A 41 0.63 3.88 -11.37
N GLY A 42 1.77 3.25 -11.69
CA GLY A 42 3.10 3.84 -11.47
C GLY A 42 3.98 2.97 -10.61
N ARG A 43 5.06 3.55 -10.07
CA ARG A 43 6.04 2.85 -9.22
C ARG A 43 6.15 3.44 -7.82
N ASP A 44 5.75 4.68 -7.65
CA ASP A 44 5.82 5.40 -6.38
C ASP A 44 4.50 5.25 -5.63
N SER A 45 4.50 4.46 -4.56
CA SER A 45 3.32 4.21 -3.74
C SER A 45 2.88 5.43 -2.92
N HIS A 46 3.82 6.29 -2.53
CA HIS A 46 3.50 7.50 -1.77
C HIS A 46 2.83 8.55 -2.66
N LEU A 47 3.40 8.75 -3.86
CA LEU A 47 2.80 9.63 -4.86
C LEU A 47 1.41 9.14 -5.27
N ALA A 48 1.23 7.83 -5.48
CA ALA A 48 -0.07 7.26 -5.84
C ALA A 48 -1.13 7.50 -4.75
N MET A 49 -0.75 7.42 -3.47
CA MET A 49 -1.65 7.74 -2.35
C MET A 49 -1.97 9.23 -2.28
N ASP A 50 -0.99 10.11 -2.54
CA ASP A 50 -1.22 11.54 -2.59
C ASP A 50 -2.15 11.91 -3.74
N MET A 51 -2.01 11.27 -4.90
CA MET A 51 -2.92 11.44 -6.04
C MET A 51 -4.35 11.00 -5.73
N ILE A 52 -4.55 9.91 -4.97
CA ILE A 52 -5.90 9.50 -4.51
C ILE A 52 -6.51 10.59 -3.64
N GLU A 53 -5.79 11.09 -2.65
CA GLU A 53 -6.30 12.10 -1.74
C GLU A 53 -6.59 13.42 -2.48
N GLU A 54 -5.73 13.80 -3.42
CA GLU A 54 -5.96 14.98 -4.25
C GLU A 54 -7.18 14.79 -5.16
N ALA A 55 -7.30 13.63 -5.81
CA ALA A 55 -8.45 13.32 -6.66
C ALA A 55 -9.78 13.42 -5.90
N LYS A 56 -9.84 12.92 -4.66
CA LYS A 56 -11.02 13.00 -3.81
C LYS A 56 -11.44 14.44 -3.51
N LYS A 57 -10.48 15.35 -3.30
CA LYS A 57 -10.76 16.77 -3.01
C LYS A 57 -11.44 17.49 -4.18
N HIS A 58 -11.22 17.02 -5.40
CA HIS A 58 -11.75 17.62 -6.61
C HIS A 58 -13.01 16.95 -7.15
N MET A 59 -13.56 15.95 -6.43
CA MET A 59 -14.90 15.42 -6.70
C MET A 59 -15.94 16.43 -6.28
N VAL A 60 -17.03 16.51 -7.05
CA VAL A 60 -18.13 17.45 -6.82
C VAL A 60 -19.45 16.68 -6.74
N PRO A 61 -19.99 16.41 -5.55
CA PRO A 61 -21.25 15.67 -5.43
C PRO A 61 -22.39 16.31 -6.21
N PRO A 62 -23.22 15.57 -6.92
CA PRO A 62 -23.23 14.12 -7.04
C PRO A 62 -22.31 13.56 -8.17
N PHE A 63 -21.44 14.38 -8.73
CA PHE A 63 -20.50 13.99 -9.79
C PHE A 63 -19.23 13.41 -9.16
N GLU A 64 -19.29 12.13 -8.85
CA GLU A 64 -18.20 11.39 -8.21
C GLU A 64 -17.95 10.07 -8.94
N VAL A 65 -16.69 9.65 -8.99
CA VAL A 65 -16.27 8.35 -9.53
C VAL A 65 -15.33 7.65 -8.57
N PRO A 66 -15.30 6.32 -8.53
CA PRO A 66 -14.33 5.61 -7.74
C PRO A 66 -12.91 5.88 -8.25
N VAL A 67 -11.98 6.08 -7.31
CA VAL A 67 -10.54 6.19 -7.56
C VAL A 67 -9.84 5.02 -6.88
N PHE A 68 -9.01 4.33 -7.61
CA PHE A 68 -8.22 3.20 -7.12
C PHE A 68 -6.78 3.34 -7.57
N ALA A 69 -5.83 3.02 -6.70
CA ALA A 69 -4.41 2.94 -7.04
C ALA A 69 -3.84 1.57 -6.71
N ASP A 70 -2.95 1.10 -7.59
CA ASP A 70 -2.15 -0.10 -7.35
C ASP A 70 -0.78 0.02 -8.04
N PRO A 71 0.10 0.89 -7.53
CA PRO A 71 1.40 1.16 -8.13
C PRO A 71 2.25 -0.14 -8.14
N SER A 72 2.63 -0.59 -9.33
CA SER A 72 3.36 -1.85 -9.55
C SER A 72 2.69 -3.09 -8.91
N GLY A 73 1.39 -3.09 -8.73
CA GLY A 73 0.67 -4.18 -8.06
C GLY A 73 0.95 -4.27 -6.56
N ALA A 74 1.49 -3.22 -5.93
CA ALA A 74 1.99 -3.29 -4.56
C ALA A 74 0.89 -3.44 -3.53
N PHE A 75 -0.22 -2.72 -3.69
CA PHE A 75 -1.29 -2.72 -2.68
C PHE A 75 -2.09 -4.03 -2.71
N THR A 76 -2.42 -4.51 -3.91
CA THR A 76 -3.12 -5.81 -4.05
C THR A 76 -2.25 -6.98 -3.63
N THR A 77 -0.95 -6.95 -3.94
CA THR A 77 0.01 -7.97 -3.49
C THR A 77 0.13 -7.99 -1.97
N ALA A 78 0.33 -6.84 -1.34
CA ALA A 78 0.43 -6.74 0.12
C ALA A 78 -0.86 -7.22 0.80
N ALA A 79 -2.02 -6.77 0.32
CA ALA A 79 -3.31 -7.18 0.87
C ALA A 79 -3.54 -8.69 0.75
N GLY A 80 -3.23 -9.27 -0.42
CA GLY A 80 -3.33 -10.71 -0.65
C GLY A 80 -2.39 -11.52 0.25
N MET A 81 -1.14 -11.07 0.40
CA MET A 81 -0.14 -11.72 1.25
C MET A 81 -0.57 -11.72 2.71
N VAL A 82 -1.00 -10.58 3.25
CA VAL A 82 -1.46 -10.49 4.63
C VAL A 82 -2.72 -11.34 4.86
N ALA A 83 -3.71 -11.26 3.96
CA ALA A 83 -4.95 -12.03 4.08
C ALA A 83 -4.73 -13.56 4.04
N ILE A 84 -3.82 -14.02 3.19
CA ILE A 84 -3.46 -15.46 3.12
C ILE A 84 -2.75 -15.88 4.41
N THR A 85 -1.89 -15.03 4.97
CA THR A 85 -1.19 -15.31 6.24
C THR A 85 -2.18 -15.36 7.40
N GLU A 86 -3.09 -14.39 7.52
CA GLU A 86 -4.15 -14.39 8.53
C GLU A 86 -5.00 -15.67 8.45
N LYS A 87 -5.41 -16.05 7.23
CA LYS A 87 -6.13 -17.30 7.00
C LYS A 87 -5.31 -18.52 7.42
N ALA A 88 -4.02 -18.56 7.10
CA ALA A 88 -3.16 -19.70 7.45
C ALA A 88 -2.94 -19.82 8.96
N LEU A 89 -2.77 -18.72 9.68
CA LEU A 89 -2.67 -18.70 11.14
C LEU A 89 -3.94 -19.27 11.77
N LYS A 90 -5.09 -18.82 11.31
CA LYS A 90 -6.38 -19.29 11.81
C LYS A 90 -6.63 -20.78 11.52
N ASP A 91 -6.41 -21.20 10.27
CA ASP A 91 -6.77 -22.56 9.83
C ASP A 91 -5.79 -23.63 10.33
N LYS A 92 -4.50 -23.30 10.46
CA LYS A 92 -3.45 -24.27 10.77
C LYS A 92 -2.98 -24.22 12.21
N PHE A 93 -3.01 -23.03 12.83
CA PHE A 93 -2.48 -22.83 14.17
C PHE A 93 -3.54 -22.43 15.20
N SER A 94 -4.79 -22.16 14.77
CA SER A 94 -5.88 -21.66 15.61
C SER A 94 -5.52 -20.34 16.29
N GLU A 95 -4.74 -19.50 15.63
CA GLU A 95 -4.26 -18.22 16.13
C GLU A 95 -4.83 -17.06 15.31
N ASP A 96 -5.01 -15.92 15.97
CA ASP A 96 -5.34 -14.67 15.30
C ASP A 96 -4.09 -13.97 14.78
N PHE A 97 -4.24 -13.19 13.72
CA PHE A 97 -3.14 -12.39 13.17
C PHE A 97 -2.81 -11.19 14.05
N SER A 98 -3.74 -10.67 14.84
CA SER A 98 -3.53 -9.53 15.75
C SER A 98 -2.60 -9.90 16.93
N GLY A 99 -1.81 -8.92 17.40
CA GLY A 99 -0.90 -9.06 18.53
C GLY A 99 0.41 -9.81 18.22
N LYS A 100 0.74 -9.96 16.95
CA LYS A 100 1.95 -10.64 16.49
C LYS A 100 3.11 -9.68 16.30
N LYS A 101 4.34 -10.22 16.40
CA LYS A 101 5.57 -9.58 15.91
C LYS A 101 5.77 -9.91 14.44
N VAL A 102 5.60 -8.92 13.58
CA VAL A 102 5.74 -9.06 12.12
C VAL A 102 7.04 -8.43 11.65
N VAL A 103 7.92 -9.21 11.05
CA VAL A 103 9.16 -8.74 10.43
C VAL A 103 8.98 -8.67 8.92
N ILE A 104 9.28 -7.52 8.32
CA ILE A 104 9.15 -7.32 6.88
C ILE A 104 10.52 -7.04 6.27
N LEU A 105 11.09 -8.04 5.63
CA LEU A 105 12.36 -7.95 4.90
C LEU A 105 12.12 -7.28 3.53
N GLY A 106 13.01 -6.36 3.15
CA GLY A 106 12.79 -5.49 2.00
C GLY A 106 11.66 -4.47 2.23
N GLY A 107 11.38 -4.16 3.50
CA GLY A 107 10.26 -3.36 3.97
C GLY A 107 10.19 -1.95 3.39
N THR A 108 11.30 -1.40 2.90
CA THR A 108 11.35 -0.06 2.28
C THR A 108 10.84 -0.01 0.84
N GLY A 109 10.48 -1.15 0.25
CA GLY A 109 9.84 -1.23 -1.06
C GLY A 109 8.32 -1.04 -0.99
N PRO A 110 7.64 -0.81 -2.15
CA PRO A 110 6.20 -0.52 -2.16
C PRO A 110 5.32 -1.60 -1.52
N VAL A 111 5.60 -2.88 -1.78
CA VAL A 111 4.88 -4.01 -1.15
C VAL A 111 5.16 -4.06 0.34
N GLY A 112 6.43 -3.85 0.75
CA GLY A 112 6.81 -3.84 2.16
C GLY A 112 6.11 -2.74 2.96
N VAL A 113 6.08 -1.52 2.43
CA VAL A 113 5.39 -0.37 3.04
C VAL A 113 3.89 -0.67 3.19
N ALA A 114 3.24 -1.15 2.14
CA ALA A 114 1.82 -1.49 2.20
C ALA A 114 1.54 -2.61 3.21
N SER A 115 2.38 -3.66 3.23
CA SER A 115 2.27 -4.76 4.21
C SER A 115 2.47 -4.26 5.64
N ALA A 116 3.42 -3.34 5.87
CA ALA A 116 3.66 -2.75 7.19
C ALA A 116 2.43 -1.99 7.70
N VAL A 117 1.84 -1.15 6.85
CA VAL A 117 0.64 -0.39 7.20
C VAL A 117 -0.54 -1.32 7.50
N ILE A 118 -0.79 -2.32 6.67
CA ILE A 118 -1.90 -3.27 6.87
C ILE A 118 -1.68 -4.08 8.16
N SER A 119 -0.48 -4.62 8.36
CA SER A 119 -0.16 -5.42 9.55
C SER A 119 -0.27 -4.61 10.84
N ALA A 120 0.25 -3.39 10.86
CA ALA A 120 0.17 -2.52 12.02
C ALA A 120 -1.28 -2.10 12.35
N LYS A 121 -2.10 -1.83 11.33
CA LYS A 121 -3.53 -1.56 11.51
C LYS A 121 -4.33 -2.76 11.98
N ALA A 122 -3.85 -3.97 11.72
CA ALA A 122 -4.41 -5.20 12.28
C ALA A 122 -4.01 -5.45 13.74
N GLY A 123 -3.26 -4.54 14.37
CA GLY A 123 -2.88 -4.60 15.78
C GLY A 123 -1.56 -5.31 16.05
N ASN A 124 -0.66 -5.37 15.08
CA ASN A 124 0.64 -6.02 15.20
C ASN A 124 1.77 -5.03 15.50
N GLU A 125 2.84 -5.51 16.14
CA GLU A 125 4.13 -4.84 16.16
C GLU A 125 4.88 -5.15 14.88
N VAL A 126 5.32 -4.12 14.15
CA VAL A 126 5.91 -4.31 12.82
C VAL A 126 7.33 -3.78 12.79
N LEU A 127 8.28 -4.66 12.43
CA LEU A 127 9.65 -4.29 12.16
C LEU A 127 9.87 -4.22 10.64
N LEU A 128 10.11 -3.02 10.15
CA LEU A 128 10.33 -2.72 8.75
C LEU A 128 11.84 -2.72 8.47
N VAL A 129 12.33 -3.81 7.86
CA VAL A 129 13.76 -4.03 7.64
C VAL A 129 14.19 -3.54 6.27
N GLY A 130 15.19 -2.69 6.23
CA GLY A 130 15.79 -2.15 5.01
C GLY A 130 17.31 -2.18 5.03
N ARG A 131 17.95 -2.00 3.85
CA ARG A 131 19.42 -1.97 3.72
C ARG A 131 20.07 -0.73 4.36
N SER A 132 19.29 0.32 4.62
CA SER A 132 19.74 1.54 5.29
C SER A 132 18.79 1.80 6.44
N LEU A 133 19.34 1.92 7.64
CA LEU A 133 18.59 2.24 8.85
C LEU A 133 17.84 3.57 8.70
N GLU A 134 18.54 4.62 8.27
CA GLU A 134 17.94 5.95 8.07
C GLU A 134 16.70 5.90 7.17
N LYS A 135 16.79 5.18 6.04
CA LYS A 135 15.66 5.03 5.13
C LYS A 135 14.52 4.24 5.76
N ALA A 136 14.84 3.16 6.48
CA ALA A 136 13.82 2.33 7.15
C ALA A 136 13.09 3.12 8.25
N GLU A 137 13.81 3.88 9.07
CA GLU A 137 13.24 4.74 10.12
C GLU A 137 12.36 5.86 9.52
N ASN A 138 12.81 6.50 8.45
CA ASN A 138 12.03 7.54 7.77
C ASN A 138 10.72 6.99 7.21
N ILE A 139 10.76 5.82 6.59
CA ILE A 139 9.55 5.16 6.07
C ILE A 139 8.64 4.71 7.22
N ALA A 140 9.19 4.15 8.29
CA ALA A 140 8.41 3.78 9.48
C ALA A 140 7.70 5.01 10.09
N LYS A 141 8.38 6.15 10.15
CA LYS A 141 7.79 7.43 10.56
C LYS A 141 6.62 7.83 9.66
N ILE A 142 6.79 7.75 8.34
CA ILE A 142 5.72 8.03 7.37
C ILE A 142 4.53 7.07 7.60
N CYS A 143 4.77 5.77 7.80
CA CYS A 143 3.73 4.80 8.10
C CYS A 143 2.92 5.18 9.34
N ASN A 144 3.60 5.62 10.39
CA ASN A 144 2.97 5.98 11.66
C ASN A 144 2.23 7.32 11.60
N GLU A 145 2.83 8.36 11.03
CA GLU A 145 2.28 9.71 11.02
C GLU A 145 1.22 9.91 9.93
N LYS A 146 1.53 9.51 8.69
CA LYS A 146 0.67 9.76 7.52
C LYS A 146 -0.43 8.70 7.39
N TYR A 147 -0.08 7.42 7.64
CA TYR A 147 -1.04 6.32 7.46
C TYR A 147 -1.64 5.82 8.79
N GLY A 148 -1.24 6.39 9.91
CA GLY A 148 -1.84 6.15 11.24
C GLY A 148 -1.57 4.75 11.81
N SER A 149 -0.42 4.18 11.50
CA SER A 149 -0.08 2.79 11.90
C SER A 149 0.32 2.66 13.39
N LYS A 150 1.07 3.58 13.95
CA LYS A 150 1.53 3.70 15.35
C LYS A 150 2.57 2.67 15.86
N SER A 151 2.72 1.51 15.22
CA SER A 151 3.56 0.39 15.69
C SER A 151 4.61 -0.09 14.69
N VAL A 152 4.97 0.74 13.71
CA VAL A 152 6.02 0.41 12.73
C VAL A 152 7.34 0.98 13.22
N ILE A 153 8.38 0.13 13.27
CA ILE A 153 9.75 0.48 13.66
C ILE A 153 10.68 0.15 12.49
N GLY A 154 11.57 1.07 12.13
CA GLY A 154 12.58 0.85 11.11
C GLY A 154 13.80 0.10 11.67
N ALA A 155 14.37 -0.80 10.89
CA ALA A 155 15.56 -1.56 11.25
C ALA A 155 16.47 -1.81 10.06
N GLU A 156 17.74 -2.13 10.34
CA GLU A 156 18.74 -2.42 9.33
C GLU A 156 18.87 -3.93 9.05
N ASP A 157 19.06 -4.30 7.79
CA ASP A 157 19.19 -5.69 7.33
C ASP A 157 20.40 -6.42 7.93
N ALA A 158 21.45 -5.70 8.32
CA ALA A 158 22.62 -6.28 8.99
C ALA A 158 22.28 -7.03 10.29
N GLU A 159 21.22 -6.64 10.97
CA GLU A 159 20.76 -7.23 12.24
C GLU A 159 19.60 -8.22 12.07
N LYS A 160 19.20 -8.52 10.84
CA LYS A 160 17.99 -9.33 10.55
C LYS A 160 17.95 -10.68 11.30
N ALA A 161 19.09 -11.34 11.49
CA ALA A 161 19.15 -12.62 12.19
C ALA A 161 18.61 -12.52 13.63
N ASN A 162 18.88 -11.39 14.31
CA ASN A 162 18.37 -11.15 15.66
C ASN A 162 16.84 -10.93 15.66
N PHE A 163 16.34 -10.27 14.65
CA PHE A 163 14.90 -9.95 14.56
C PHE A 163 14.04 -11.17 14.22
N LEU A 164 14.62 -12.13 13.49
CA LEU A 164 13.92 -13.35 13.07
C LEU A 164 13.70 -14.35 14.20
N ILE A 165 14.53 -14.31 15.27
CA ILE A 165 14.43 -15.23 16.40
C ILE A 165 13.09 -15.11 17.12
N ASP A 166 12.59 -13.88 17.28
CA ASP A 166 11.36 -13.58 18.04
C ASP A 166 10.18 -13.23 17.12
N ALA A 167 10.30 -13.44 15.82
CA ALA A 167 9.24 -13.11 14.87
C ALA A 167 8.16 -14.20 14.84
N ASP A 168 6.91 -13.80 14.98
CA ASP A 168 5.76 -14.68 14.75
C ASP A 168 5.47 -14.84 13.24
N VAL A 169 5.67 -13.77 12.48
CA VAL A 169 5.41 -13.72 11.04
C VAL A 169 6.54 -12.99 10.32
N VAL A 170 7.01 -13.55 9.23
CA VAL A 170 8.02 -12.93 8.37
C VAL A 170 7.47 -12.76 6.95
N PHE A 171 7.46 -11.53 6.47
CA PHE A 171 7.19 -11.23 5.07
C PHE A 171 8.49 -10.90 4.34
N ASN A 172 8.81 -11.66 3.31
CA ASN A 172 9.91 -11.32 2.41
C ASN A 172 9.35 -10.58 1.18
N THR A 173 9.56 -9.27 1.14
CA THR A 173 9.14 -8.38 0.05
C THR A 173 10.33 -7.85 -0.75
N GLY A 174 11.50 -8.43 -0.54
CA GLY A 174 12.73 -8.09 -1.27
C GLY A 174 12.67 -8.51 -2.75
N ALA A 175 13.65 -8.04 -3.53
CA ALA A 175 13.76 -8.43 -4.93
C ALA A 175 14.02 -9.94 -5.07
N ALA A 176 13.57 -10.52 -6.18
CA ALA A 176 13.83 -11.93 -6.49
C ALA A 176 15.33 -12.24 -6.48
N GLY A 177 15.71 -13.37 -5.86
CA GLY A 177 17.10 -13.80 -5.71
C GLY A 177 17.83 -13.28 -4.47
N ILE A 178 17.21 -12.41 -3.66
CA ILE A 178 17.73 -12.06 -2.34
C ILE A 178 17.28 -13.16 -1.38
N GLN A 179 18.23 -13.97 -0.95
CA GLN A 179 17.98 -14.99 0.07
C GLN A 179 18.03 -14.40 1.48
N LEU A 180 17.22 -14.97 2.36
CA LEU A 180 17.23 -14.70 3.79
C LEU A 180 18.52 -15.20 4.48
#